data_faa6b7a1acbe436482067baab9353e24
#
_entry.id   faa6b7a1acbe436482067baab9353e24
#
_cell.length_a   1.000
_cell.length_b   1.000
_cell.length_c   1.000
_cell.angle_alpha   90.00
_cell.angle_beta   90.00
_cell.angle_gamma   90.00
#
_symmetry.space_group_name_H-M   'P 1'
#
loop_
_entity.id
_entity.type
_entity.pdbx_description
1 polymer ?
#
loop_
_entity_poly.entity_id
_entity_poly.type
_entity_poly.pdbx_seq_one_letter_code
_entity_poly.pdbx_strand_id
1 'polypeptide(L)'
;MKVAIYSRVMDENQRQDIELFFDELKNQKLQPLIFHTYFEQIKNTIALPSNAEVFHSPEHLNSEIQAIISLGGDGTLLDTVTLVRSHNLPVMGINFGRLGFLASIGRAEVKTAIKSLVNHSFDTAPASFPQ
;
A
#
# COMPACT_ATOMS: atom_id res chain seq x y z
N MET A 1 -12.27 5.81 -5.48
CA MET A 1 -10.89 6.21 -5.09
C MET A 1 -9.96 5.04 -5.28
N LYS A 2 -8.83 5.29 -5.91
CA LYS A 2 -7.85 4.24 -6.21
C LYS A 2 -6.58 4.45 -5.40
N VAL A 3 -5.97 3.38 -4.94
CA VAL A 3 -4.68 3.42 -4.26
C VAL A 3 -3.76 2.38 -4.88
N ALA A 4 -2.50 2.75 -5.07
CA ALA A 4 -1.52 1.81 -5.59
C ALA A 4 -0.88 1.05 -4.43
N ILE A 5 -0.49 -0.18 -4.69
CA ILE A 5 0.09 -1.06 -3.68
C ILE A 5 1.39 -1.63 -4.24
N TYR A 6 2.46 -1.45 -3.49
CA TYR A 6 3.75 -2.01 -3.85
C TYR A 6 4.30 -2.85 -2.73
N SER A 7 4.87 -3.99 -3.08
CA SER A 7 5.65 -4.80 -2.15
C SER A 7 6.62 -5.64 -2.97
N ARG A 8 7.72 -6.04 -2.34
CA ARG A 8 8.72 -6.88 -3.00
C ARG A 8 8.29 -8.33 -3.03
N VAL A 9 7.89 -8.84 -1.88
CA VAL A 9 7.66 -10.26 -1.68
C VAL A 9 6.56 -10.45 -0.67
N MET A 10 5.72 -11.47 -0.90
CA MET A 10 4.75 -11.86 0.10
C MET A 10 5.43 -12.68 1.18
N ASP A 11 5.26 -12.28 2.42
CA ASP A 11 5.77 -13.01 3.57
C ASP A 11 4.63 -13.85 4.14
N GLU A 12 4.77 -15.18 4.09
CA GLU A 12 3.73 -16.09 4.58
C GLU A 12 3.39 -15.84 6.04
N ASN A 13 4.35 -15.41 6.83
CA ASN A 13 4.11 -15.13 8.24
C ASN A 13 3.19 -13.94 8.44
N GLN A 14 3.00 -13.13 7.42
CA GLN A 14 2.16 -11.94 7.49
C GLN A 14 0.87 -12.10 6.69
N ARG A 15 0.55 -13.32 6.30
CA ARG A 15 -0.60 -13.57 5.46
C ARG A 15 -1.89 -13.00 6.05
N GLN A 16 -2.12 -13.24 7.34
CA GLN A 16 -3.34 -12.74 7.97
C GLN A 16 -3.40 -11.23 7.99
N ASP A 17 -2.26 -10.58 8.21
CA ASP A 17 -2.20 -9.14 8.22
C ASP A 17 -2.48 -8.58 6.83
N ILE A 18 -1.96 -9.25 5.80
CA ILE A 18 -2.20 -8.83 4.43
C ILE A 18 -3.67 -8.99 4.08
N GLU A 19 -4.28 -10.09 4.52
CA GLU A 19 -5.71 -10.31 4.29
C GLU A 19 -6.56 -9.22 4.95
N LEU A 20 -6.22 -8.85 6.17
CA LEU A 20 -6.91 -7.77 6.86
C LEU A 20 -6.74 -6.45 6.12
N PHE A 21 -5.57 -6.21 5.60
CA PHE A 21 -5.31 -4.98 4.85
C PHE A 21 -6.23 -4.88 3.63
N PHE A 22 -6.31 -5.94 2.84
CA PHE A 22 -7.17 -5.90 1.65
C PHE A 22 -8.65 -5.89 2.00
N ASP A 23 -9.02 -6.54 3.09
CA ASP A 23 -10.41 -6.47 3.57
C ASP A 23 -10.77 -5.04 3.94
N GLU A 24 -9.85 -4.33 4.57
CA GLU A 24 -10.14 -2.96 4.96
C GLU A 24 -10.23 -2.04 3.75
N LEU A 25 -9.42 -2.28 2.73
CA LEU A 25 -9.57 -1.52 1.49
C LEU A 25 -10.97 -1.70 0.92
N LYS A 26 -11.45 -2.94 0.94
CA LYS A 26 -12.78 -3.24 0.45
C LYS A 26 -13.85 -2.55 1.29
N ASN A 27 -13.69 -2.58 2.61
CA ASN A 27 -14.64 -1.94 3.52
C ASN A 27 -14.72 -0.45 3.30
N GLN A 28 -13.61 0.18 2.95
CA GLN A 28 -13.57 1.61 2.70
C GLN A 28 -13.84 1.95 1.24
N LYS A 29 -14.16 0.95 0.42
CA LYS A 29 -14.49 1.12 -1.00
C LYS A 29 -13.33 1.71 -1.80
N LEU A 30 -12.12 1.32 -1.46
CA LEU A 30 -10.92 1.71 -2.19
C LEU A 30 -10.57 0.63 -3.21
N GLN A 31 -10.23 1.05 -4.40
CA GLN A 31 -9.84 0.12 -5.45
C GLN A 31 -8.33 -0.02 -5.47
N PRO A 32 -7.79 -1.22 -5.25
CA PRO A 32 -6.34 -1.39 -5.27
C PRO A 32 -5.81 -1.56 -6.68
N LEU A 33 -4.69 -0.90 -6.92
CA LEU A 33 -3.92 -1.07 -8.15
C LEU A 33 -2.58 -1.66 -7.71
N ILE A 34 -2.38 -2.94 -7.96
CA ILE A 34 -1.31 -3.72 -7.33
C ILE A 34 -0.15 -3.91 -8.30
N PHE A 35 1.07 -3.71 -7.81
CA PHE A 35 2.26 -3.90 -8.64
C PHE A 35 2.31 -5.34 -9.14
N HIS A 36 2.62 -5.53 -10.41
CA HIS A 36 2.40 -6.81 -11.10
C HIS A 36 3.11 -8.00 -10.46
N THR A 37 4.35 -7.84 -10.01
CA THR A 37 5.06 -8.98 -9.42
C THR A 37 4.43 -9.38 -8.09
N TYR A 38 3.98 -8.42 -7.32
CA TYR A 38 3.33 -8.71 -6.05
C TYR A 38 1.96 -9.34 -6.29
N PHE A 39 1.23 -8.85 -7.27
CA PHE A 39 -0.07 -9.41 -7.62
C PHE A 39 0.06 -10.89 -7.94
N GLU A 40 1.08 -11.27 -8.73
CA GLU A 40 1.29 -12.67 -9.09
C GLU A 40 1.54 -13.54 -7.87
N GLN A 41 2.15 -12.99 -6.85
CA GLN A 41 2.45 -13.74 -5.64
C GLN A 41 1.21 -13.95 -4.78
N ILE A 42 0.29 -12.99 -4.74
CA ILE A 42 -0.81 -13.03 -3.78
C ILE A 42 -2.14 -13.46 -4.38
N LYS A 43 -2.28 -13.46 -5.70
CA LYS A 43 -3.59 -13.65 -6.34
C LYS A 43 -4.28 -14.95 -6.00
N ASN A 44 -3.51 -16.00 -5.72
CA ASN A 44 -4.06 -17.31 -5.40
C ASN A 44 -4.09 -17.60 -3.91
N THR A 45 -3.59 -16.68 -3.09
CA THR A 45 -3.45 -16.88 -1.66
C THR A 45 -4.34 -15.93 -0.87
N ILE A 46 -4.45 -14.71 -1.36
CA ILE A 46 -5.20 -13.64 -0.68
C ILE A 46 -6.47 -13.39 -1.47
N ALA A 47 -7.59 -13.24 -0.75
CA ALA A 47 -8.85 -12.88 -1.38
C ALA A 47 -8.82 -11.40 -1.70
N LEU A 48 -8.67 -11.08 -2.97
CA LEU A 48 -8.58 -9.70 -3.42
C LEU A 48 -9.96 -9.15 -3.81
N PRO A 49 -10.17 -7.83 -3.68
CA PRO A 49 -11.40 -7.24 -4.17
C PRO A 49 -11.59 -7.52 -5.65
N SER A 50 -12.83 -7.65 -6.08
CA SER A 50 -13.11 -7.99 -7.48
C SER A 50 -12.69 -6.90 -8.44
N ASN A 51 -12.52 -5.67 -7.96
CA ASN A 51 -12.11 -4.55 -8.80
C ASN A 51 -10.61 -4.28 -8.75
N ALA A 52 -9.82 -5.21 -8.20
CA ALA A 52 -8.38 -5.04 -8.16
C ALA A 52 -7.80 -4.98 -9.57
N GLU A 53 -6.86 -4.07 -9.76
CA GLU A 53 -6.15 -3.91 -11.02
C GLU A 53 -4.65 -4.06 -10.81
N VAL A 54 -3.91 -4.12 -11.89
CA VAL A 54 -2.46 -4.38 -11.84
C VAL A 54 -1.75 -3.24 -12.57
N PHE A 55 -0.60 -2.82 -12.06
CA PHE A 55 0.23 -1.87 -12.79
C PHE A 55 1.65 -2.43 -12.92
N HIS A 56 2.30 -2.02 -14.01
CA HIS A 56 3.63 -2.53 -14.36
C HIS A 56 4.72 -1.47 -14.26
N SER A 57 4.34 -0.21 -14.37
CA SER A 57 5.34 0.85 -14.40
C SER A 57 4.75 2.13 -13.84
N PRO A 58 5.60 3.10 -13.48
CA PRO A 58 5.11 4.36 -12.91
C PRO A 58 4.15 5.13 -13.82
N GLU A 59 4.24 4.92 -15.13
CA GLU A 59 3.35 5.61 -16.08
C GLU A 59 1.90 5.25 -15.86
N HIS A 60 1.62 4.12 -15.24
CA HIS A 60 0.25 3.72 -14.95
C HIS A 60 -0.33 4.44 -13.75
N LEU A 61 0.50 5.18 -13.01
CA LEU A 61 0.06 5.88 -11.80
C LEU A 61 -0.39 7.28 -12.18
N ASN A 62 -1.63 7.38 -12.58
CA ASN A 62 -2.18 8.65 -13.06
C ASN A 62 -2.86 9.43 -11.96
N SER A 63 -3.54 10.50 -12.33
CA SER A 63 -4.12 11.42 -11.36
C SER A 63 -5.29 10.82 -10.56
N GLU A 64 -5.77 9.66 -10.97
CA GLU A 64 -6.83 8.98 -10.22
C GLU A 64 -6.30 8.28 -8.98
N ILE A 65 -4.99 8.09 -8.90
CA ILE A 65 -4.39 7.39 -7.78
C ILE A 65 -4.17 8.38 -6.64
N GLN A 66 -4.72 8.08 -5.47
CA GLN A 66 -4.65 8.96 -4.32
C GLN A 66 -3.32 8.85 -3.58
N ALA A 67 -2.76 7.66 -3.53
CA ALA A 67 -1.54 7.40 -2.79
C ALA A 67 -1.00 6.05 -3.20
N ILE A 68 0.25 5.79 -2.84
CA ILE A 68 0.80 4.44 -2.97
C ILE A 68 1.14 3.93 -1.59
N ILE A 69 0.78 2.68 -1.32
CA ILE A 69 1.02 2.04 -0.05
C ILE A 69 2.12 1.01 -0.23
N SER A 70 3.16 1.12 0.59
CA SER A 70 4.27 0.20 0.59
C SER A 70 4.04 -0.82 1.70
N LEU A 71 4.00 -2.10 1.35
CA LEU A 71 3.83 -3.18 2.33
C LEU A 71 5.16 -3.89 2.50
N GLY A 72 5.79 -3.69 3.64
CA GLY A 72 7.08 -4.32 3.90
C GLY A 72 7.92 -3.46 4.80
N GLY A 73 9.22 -3.68 4.74
CA GLY A 73 10.16 -2.97 5.59
C GLY A 73 10.74 -1.74 4.90
N ASP A 74 11.85 -1.28 5.46
CA ASP A 74 12.49 -0.04 5.00
C ASP A 74 12.96 -0.14 3.56
N GLY A 75 13.47 -1.30 3.16
CA GLY A 75 13.91 -1.49 1.79
C GLY A 75 12.77 -1.38 0.79
N THR A 76 11.64 -1.96 1.13
CA THR A 76 10.46 -1.86 0.29
C THR A 76 9.97 -0.42 0.20
N LEU A 77 10.04 0.31 1.30
CA LEU A 77 9.63 1.70 1.30
C LEU A 77 10.54 2.54 0.41
N LEU A 78 11.84 2.29 0.45
CA LEU A 78 12.78 3.00 -0.41
C LEU A 78 12.51 2.70 -1.89
N ASP A 79 12.22 1.44 -2.21
CA ASP A 79 11.83 1.07 -3.58
C ASP A 79 10.61 1.87 -4.01
N THR A 80 9.64 1.99 -3.11
CA THR A 80 8.39 2.67 -3.43
C THR A 80 8.63 4.15 -3.69
N VAL A 81 9.42 4.78 -2.87
CA VAL A 81 9.75 6.19 -3.06
C VAL A 81 10.45 6.40 -4.40
N THR A 82 11.37 5.51 -4.73
CA THR A 82 12.07 5.58 -6.00
C THR A 82 11.11 5.42 -7.18
N LEU A 83 10.17 4.49 -7.04
CA LEU A 83 9.20 4.20 -8.08
C LEU A 83 8.34 5.42 -8.42
N VAL A 84 7.94 6.19 -7.42
CA VAL A 84 7.01 7.30 -7.62
C VAL A 84 7.67 8.67 -7.55
N ARG A 85 8.98 8.71 -7.55
CA ARG A 85 9.72 9.95 -7.32
C ARG A 85 9.27 11.11 -8.21
N SER A 86 8.93 10.84 -9.45
CA SER A 86 8.56 11.90 -10.40
C SER A 86 7.06 12.15 -10.46
N HIS A 87 6.28 11.47 -9.63
CA HIS A 87 4.82 11.53 -9.73
C HIS A 87 4.15 12.31 -8.61
N ASN A 88 4.94 12.82 -7.67
CA ASN A 88 4.41 13.64 -6.59
C ASN A 88 3.24 12.96 -5.87
N LEU A 89 3.36 11.67 -5.67
CA LEU A 89 2.31 10.84 -5.10
C LEU A 89 2.63 10.56 -3.63
N PRO A 90 1.68 10.76 -2.70
CA PRO A 90 1.94 10.43 -1.30
C PRO A 90 2.25 8.96 -1.12
N VAL A 91 3.20 8.67 -0.24
CA VAL A 91 3.63 7.31 0.04
C VAL A 91 3.34 6.98 1.50
N MET A 92 2.66 5.85 1.73
CA MET A 92 2.40 5.37 3.08
C MET A 92 3.06 4.03 3.26
N GLY A 93 3.89 3.89 4.30
CA GLY A 93 4.56 2.64 4.58
C GLY A 93 3.85 1.86 5.67
N ILE A 94 3.64 0.59 5.44
CA ILE A 94 3.05 -0.31 6.43
C ILE A 94 3.99 -1.49 6.60
N ASN A 95 4.44 -1.69 7.84
CA ASN A 95 5.36 -2.76 8.17
C ASN A 95 4.71 -3.63 9.24
N PHE A 96 4.08 -4.71 8.80
CA PHE A 96 3.30 -5.57 9.68
C PHE A 96 4.19 -6.26 10.71
N GLY A 97 3.86 -6.02 11.98
CA GLY A 97 4.45 -6.78 13.07
C GLY A 97 5.94 -6.64 13.27
N ARG A 98 6.58 -5.66 12.66
CA ARG A 98 7.99 -5.44 12.84
C ARG A 98 8.25 -4.00 13.18
N LEU A 99 9.25 -3.82 14.03
CA LEU A 99 9.74 -2.48 14.27
C LEU A 99 10.56 -2.07 13.07
N GLY A 100 9.98 -1.27 12.23
CA GLY A 100 10.70 -0.71 11.13
C GLY A 100 11.37 0.56 11.57
N PHE A 101 12.31 0.98 10.77
CA PHE A 101 12.97 2.22 11.02
C PHE A 101 12.06 3.40 10.73
N LEU A 102 11.22 3.25 9.73
CA LEU A 102 10.35 4.33 9.29
C LEU A 102 8.95 4.18 9.86
N ALA A 103 8.19 3.28 9.36
CA ALA A 103 6.81 3.15 9.78
C ALA A 103 6.54 1.71 10.16
N SER A 104 6.05 1.49 11.37
CA SER A 104 5.65 0.18 11.79
C SER A 104 4.23 0.30 12.29
N ILE A 105 3.31 -0.33 11.57
CA ILE A 105 1.89 -0.26 11.89
C ILE A 105 1.40 -1.66 12.20
N GLY A 106 0.84 -1.83 13.39
CA GLY A 106 0.24 -3.10 13.78
C GLY A 106 -1.14 -3.25 13.18
N ARG A 107 -1.74 -4.40 13.46
CA ARG A 107 -3.06 -4.70 12.90
C ARG A 107 -4.10 -3.67 13.27
N ALA A 108 -4.08 -3.22 14.52
CA ALA A 108 -5.09 -2.27 14.99
C ALA A 108 -4.98 -0.94 14.25
N GLU A 109 -3.79 -0.60 13.80
CA GLU A 109 -3.56 0.68 13.16
C GLU A 109 -3.77 0.66 11.65
N VAL A 110 -3.86 -0.53 11.05
CA VAL A 110 -4.12 -0.64 9.61
C VAL A 110 -5.43 0.05 9.25
N LYS A 111 -6.46 -0.19 10.04
CA LYS A 111 -7.75 0.42 9.80
C LYS A 111 -7.69 1.93 9.89
N THR A 112 -6.98 2.44 10.89
CA THR A 112 -6.82 3.87 11.05
C THR A 112 -6.04 4.48 9.89
N ALA A 113 -4.99 3.81 9.46
CA ALA A 113 -4.18 4.29 8.35
C ALA A 113 -5.01 4.38 7.06
N ILE A 114 -5.80 3.36 6.78
CA ILE A 114 -6.62 3.37 5.57
C ILE A 114 -7.73 4.42 5.66
N LYS A 115 -8.29 4.63 6.84
CA LYS A 115 -9.26 5.71 7.02
C LYS A 115 -8.64 7.07 6.74
N SER A 116 -7.38 7.24 7.08
CA SER A 116 -6.68 8.49 6.78
C SER A 116 -6.63 8.76 5.29
N LEU A 117 -6.44 7.72 4.50
CA LEU A 117 -6.45 7.87 3.05
C LEU A 117 -7.80 8.37 2.57
N VAL A 118 -8.88 7.79 3.08
CA VAL A 118 -10.23 8.17 2.67
C VAL A 118 -10.52 9.61 3.06
N ASN A 119 -10.08 10.02 4.23
CA ASN A 119 -10.37 11.34 4.76
C ASN A 119 -9.36 12.38 4.31
N HIS A 120 -8.37 12.01 3.54
CA HIS A 120 -7.33 12.91 3.04
C HIS A 120 -6.58 13.62 4.15
N SER A 121 -6.44 12.98 5.31
CA SER A 121 -5.83 13.65 6.45
C SER A 121 -4.31 13.77 6.32
N PHE A 122 -3.74 13.22 5.27
CA PHE A 122 -2.30 13.31 5.04
C PHE A 122 -1.96 13.99 3.72
N ASP A 123 -2.92 14.53 3.02
CA ASP A 123 -2.73 15.01 1.66
C ASP A 123 -1.93 16.29 1.58
N THR A 124 -1.74 16.97 2.68
CA THR A 124 -0.92 18.19 2.70
C THR A 124 0.54 17.90 2.97
N ALA A 125 0.86 16.66 3.34
CA ALA A 125 2.22 16.30 3.66
C ALA A 125 2.55 15.04 2.93
N PRO A 126 3.72 14.92 2.40
CA PRO A 126 4.08 13.69 1.73
C PRO A 126 4.15 12.62 2.75
N ALA A 127 3.10 11.87 2.72
CA ALA A 127 3.18 10.64 3.28
C ALA A 127 3.46 10.54 4.72
N SER A 128 3.25 9.45 5.14
CA SER A 128 3.59 8.93 6.41
C SER A 128 5.07 8.73 6.56
N PHE A 129 5.79 9.26 5.71
CA PHE A 129 7.19 9.03 5.55
C PHE A 129 7.92 10.21 6.16
N PRO A 130 8.79 9.99 7.12
CA PRO A 130 9.46 11.11 7.75
C PRO A 130 10.33 11.83 6.76
N GLN A 131 10.37 13.08 6.93
CA GLN A 131 11.13 13.93 6.03
C GLN A 131 12.58 14.03 6.45
#